data_effee3f60969385d11e6501efde30c2f
#
_entry.id   effee3f60969385d11e6501efde30c2f
#
_cell.length_a   1.000
_cell.length_b   1.000
_cell.length_c   1.000
_cell.angle_alpha   90.00
_cell.angle_beta   90.00
_cell.angle_gamma   90.00
#
_symmetry.space_group_name_H-M   'P 1'
#
loop_
_entity.id
_entity.type
_entity.pdbx_description
1 polymer ?
#
loop_
_entity_poly.entity_id
_entity_poly.type
_entity_poly.pdbx_seq_one_letter_code
_entity_poly.pdbx_strand_id
1 'polypeptide(L)'
;QDEVAALARARSVFLRSGHKLDELFAGRKKASAERKAELIRMANDFEGGVSDVVSGVATAASQLNSTASGMAAIADQAADQSNQVTASMEQASGGVTAAAAASDEFAMSIGEISRQASHSAELARKATDAANGADVTISALASSAEQVGQIVELIQSIAQRTNLLALNATIEAARGGEAGRGFAVVASEVKELAAQTSRATEEIADQIRAMQDSTGASVGALRSIAGQIKELETTATSIASAVDQQSVAGQDLARSIDLAARSTDEVSTNIGQVRETSLATGAAASQVLNSSTELEAQAGTLKSQVAQFLQLIRAA
;
A
#
# COMPACT_ATOMS: atom_id res chain seq x y z
N GLN A 1 13.49 62.79 -2.11
CA GLN A 1 14.12 63.81 -2.96
C GLN A 1 13.65 65.25 -2.65
N ASP A 2 12.38 65.43 -2.21
CA ASP A 2 11.82 66.73 -1.88
C ASP A 2 12.40 67.35 -0.61
N GLU A 3 12.80 66.56 0.37
CA GLU A 3 13.35 67.06 1.62
C GLU A 3 14.81 67.56 1.47
N VAL A 4 15.61 66.91 0.64
CA VAL A 4 16.97 67.38 0.30
C VAL A 4 16.92 68.69 -0.51
N ALA A 5 15.93 68.82 -1.39
CA ALA A 5 15.69 70.04 -2.15
C ALA A 5 15.18 71.20 -1.26
N ALA A 6 14.37 70.92 -0.22
CA ALA A 6 13.95 71.90 0.81
C ALA A 6 15.14 72.37 1.64
N LEU A 7 16.04 71.51 2.01
CA LEU A 7 17.26 71.84 2.71
C LEU A 7 18.23 72.71 1.92
N ALA A 8 18.40 72.38 0.63
CA ALA A 8 19.25 73.17 -0.30
C ALA A 8 18.63 74.56 -0.50
N ARG A 9 17.30 74.69 -0.57
CA ARG A 9 16.62 75.96 -0.63
C ARG A 9 16.73 76.74 0.68
N ALA A 10 16.56 76.10 1.81
CA ALA A 10 16.78 76.72 3.12
C ALA A 10 18.22 77.21 3.26
N ARG A 11 19.21 76.43 2.86
CA ARG A 11 20.61 76.80 2.83
C ARG A 11 20.84 78.03 1.94
N SER A 12 20.25 78.03 0.74
CA SER A 12 20.41 79.18 -0.20
C SER A 12 19.73 80.48 0.30
N VAL A 13 18.57 80.32 0.97
CA VAL A 13 17.85 81.43 1.66
C VAL A 13 18.68 81.96 2.83
N PHE A 14 19.29 81.10 3.62
CA PHE A 14 20.15 81.54 4.72
C PHE A 14 21.43 82.21 4.23
N LEU A 15 22.11 81.66 3.24
CA LEU A 15 23.27 82.28 2.66
C LEU A 15 22.96 83.65 2.07
N ARG A 16 21.83 83.73 1.36
CA ARG A 16 21.36 85.01 0.81
C ARG A 16 20.93 86.05 1.86
N SER A 17 20.33 85.60 2.96
CA SER A 17 19.97 86.46 4.10
C SER A 17 21.20 86.90 4.89
N GLY A 18 22.26 86.07 4.98
CA GLY A 18 23.54 86.46 5.58
C GLY A 18 24.21 87.60 4.82
N HIS A 19 24.29 87.47 3.46
CA HIS A 19 24.85 88.58 2.62
C HIS A 19 24.00 89.83 2.73
N LYS A 20 22.67 89.76 2.76
CA LYS A 20 21.82 90.93 2.84
C LYS A 20 21.85 91.62 4.23
N LEU A 21 22.23 90.86 5.27
CA LEU A 21 22.46 91.35 6.64
C LEU A 21 23.69 92.20 6.70
N ASP A 22 24.78 91.88 5.99
CA ASP A 22 26.00 92.70 5.90
C ASP A 22 25.75 94.09 5.32
N GLU A 23 24.85 94.19 4.38
CA GLU A 23 24.46 95.48 3.75
C GLU A 23 23.58 96.35 4.71
N LEU A 24 22.85 95.69 5.62
CA LEU A 24 21.96 96.40 6.57
C LEU A 24 22.69 96.79 7.87
N PHE A 25 23.93 96.36 8.09
CA PHE A 25 24.72 96.67 9.29
C PHE A 25 25.13 98.13 9.43
N ALA A 26 25.04 98.85 8.37
CA ALA A 26 25.48 100.25 8.35
C ALA A 26 24.49 101.28 8.97
N GLY A 27 23.34 100.81 9.44
CA GLY A 27 22.31 101.81 9.71
C GLY A 27 21.68 101.88 11.10
N ARG A 28 21.58 100.80 11.96
CA ARG A 28 20.99 100.88 13.27
C ARG A 28 21.29 99.63 14.14
N LYS A 29 22.05 99.81 15.24
CA LYS A 29 22.44 98.79 16.26
C LYS A 29 21.28 97.98 16.78
N LYS A 30 20.03 98.49 16.87
CA LYS A 30 18.88 97.78 17.43
C LYS A 30 18.24 96.81 16.42
N ALA A 31 18.13 97.16 15.18
CA ALA A 31 17.58 96.30 14.13
C ALA A 31 18.53 95.10 13.79
N SER A 32 19.83 95.28 14.01
CA SER A 32 20.83 94.20 13.85
C SER A 32 20.74 93.15 14.96
N ALA A 33 20.52 93.54 16.22
CA ALA A 33 20.39 92.65 17.32
C ALA A 33 19.07 91.79 17.22
N GLU A 34 17.97 92.46 16.79
CA GLU A 34 16.66 91.74 16.59
C GLU A 34 16.76 90.70 15.47
N ARG A 35 17.40 91.06 14.35
CA ARG A 35 17.61 90.15 13.23
C ARG A 35 18.53 88.97 13.56
N LYS A 36 19.56 89.22 14.38
CA LYS A 36 20.48 88.16 14.83
C LYS A 36 19.78 87.17 15.75
N ALA A 37 18.90 87.66 16.67
CA ALA A 37 18.06 86.81 17.52
C ALA A 37 17.07 85.98 16.70
N GLU A 38 16.46 86.53 15.66
CA GLU A 38 15.53 85.83 14.77
C GLU A 38 16.26 84.76 13.94
N LEU A 39 17.44 85.00 13.43
CA LEU A 39 18.28 84.04 12.72
C LEU A 39 18.68 82.88 13.61
N ILE A 40 19.07 83.13 14.87
CA ILE A 40 19.41 82.09 15.85
C ILE A 40 18.21 81.20 16.16
N ARG A 41 16.99 81.82 16.30
CA ARG A 41 15.76 81.08 16.53
C ARG A 41 15.45 80.19 15.30
N MET A 42 15.49 80.76 14.08
CA MET A 42 15.28 79.98 12.86
C MET A 42 16.32 78.82 12.69
N ALA A 43 17.56 79.07 13.06
CA ALA A 43 18.64 78.07 13.02
C ALA A 43 18.36 76.93 14.03
N ASN A 44 17.86 77.27 15.23
CA ASN A 44 17.52 76.24 16.25
C ASN A 44 16.27 75.42 15.86
N ASP A 45 15.23 76.09 15.29
CA ASP A 45 14.04 75.39 14.79
C ASP A 45 14.40 74.47 13.62
N PHE A 46 15.29 74.88 12.72
CA PHE A 46 15.82 74.08 11.64
C PHE A 46 16.65 72.89 12.15
N GLU A 47 17.54 73.10 13.15
CA GLU A 47 18.30 72.06 13.81
C GLU A 47 17.40 70.98 14.38
N GLY A 48 16.34 71.38 15.10
CA GLY A 48 15.35 70.48 15.67
C GLY A 48 14.67 69.64 14.58
N GLY A 49 14.13 70.29 13.52
CA GLY A 49 13.44 69.59 12.45
C GLY A 49 14.33 68.58 11.68
N VAL A 50 15.56 68.98 11.39
CA VAL A 50 16.52 68.07 10.71
C VAL A 50 16.97 66.94 11.63
N SER A 51 17.20 67.23 12.92
CA SER A 51 17.58 66.19 13.88
C SER A 51 16.51 65.11 14.06
N ASP A 52 15.25 65.51 14.05
CA ASP A 52 14.11 64.60 14.12
C ASP A 52 14.04 63.70 12.87
N VAL A 53 14.19 64.25 11.68
CA VAL A 53 14.19 63.50 10.42
C VAL A 53 15.36 62.53 10.37
N VAL A 54 16.57 62.98 10.70
CA VAL A 54 17.79 62.14 10.68
C VAL A 54 17.65 61.00 11.71
N SER A 55 17.11 61.29 12.88
CA SER A 55 16.86 60.27 13.90
C SER A 55 15.83 59.25 13.46
N GLY A 56 14.79 59.71 12.77
CA GLY A 56 13.76 58.85 12.16
C GLY A 56 14.35 57.90 11.11
N VAL A 57 15.18 58.47 10.19
CA VAL A 57 15.88 57.67 9.14
C VAL A 57 16.84 56.64 9.75
N ALA A 58 17.62 57.03 10.77
CA ALA A 58 18.54 56.11 11.45
C ALA A 58 17.77 54.94 12.14
N THR A 59 16.63 55.27 12.78
CA THR A 59 15.78 54.27 13.41
C THR A 59 15.21 53.31 12.38
N ALA A 60 14.68 53.84 11.26
CA ALA A 60 14.13 53.02 10.16
C ALA A 60 15.22 52.10 9.54
N ALA A 61 16.43 52.65 9.30
CA ALA A 61 17.55 51.88 8.79
C ALA A 61 17.99 50.74 9.72
N SER A 62 18.03 50.99 11.04
CA SER A 62 18.32 49.97 12.02
C SER A 62 17.25 48.85 12.04
N GLN A 63 15.99 49.22 11.88
CA GLN A 63 14.88 48.25 11.81
C GLN A 63 14.92 47.43 10.53
N LEU A 64 15.24 48.04 9.39
CA LEU A 64 15.47 47.36 8.10
C LEU A 64 16.63 46.36 8.23
N ASN A 65 17.73 46.74 8.87
CA ASN A 65 18.88 45.90 9.11
C ASN A 65 18.51 44.65 9.93
N SER A 66 17.77 44.82 11.04
CA SER A 66 17.28 43.70 11.85
C SER A 66 16.33 42.78 11.06
N THR A 67 15.42 43.36 10.27
CA THR A 67 14.48 42.61 9.45
C THR A 67 15.20 41.83 8.36
N ALA A 68 16.16 42.43 7.66
CA ALA A 68 16.93 41.80 6.61
C ALA A 68 17.80 40.66 7.16
N SER A 69 18.42 40.84 8.34
CA SER A 69 19.15 39.77 9.04
C SER A 69 18.26 38.60 9.39
N GLY A 70 17.07 38.85 9.88
CA GLY A 70 16.03 37.81 10.14
C GLY A 70 15.59 37.08 8.85
N MET A 71 15.39 37.84 7.77
CA MET A 71 15.05 37.25 6.46
C MET A 71 16.17 36.35 5.92
N ALA A 72 17.43 36.75 6.03
CA ALA A 72 18.56 35.93 5.61
C ALA A 72 18.64 34.61 6.41
N ALA A 73 18.48 34.68 7.72
CA ALA A 73 18.46 33.48 8.58
C ALA A 73 17.29 32.53 8.24
N ILE A 74 16.10 33.06 7.98
CA ILE A 74 14.93 32.25 7.57
C ILE A 74 15.17 31.63 6.19
N ALA A 75 15.79 32.36 5.26
CA ALA A 75 16.11 31.85 3.93
C ALA A 75 17.13 30.71 3.99
N ASP A 76 18.18 30.82 4.81
CA ASP A 76 19.15 29.73 5.03
C ASP A 76 18.48 28.52 5.66
N GLN A 77 17.65 28.70 6.69
CA GLN A 77 16.90 27.62 7.32
C GLN A 77 15.96 26.92 6.32
N ALA A 78 15.25 27.68 5.47
CA ALA A 78 14.37 27.12 4.45
C ALA A 78 15.14 26.33 3.38
N ALA A 79 16.34 26.79 3.01
CA ALA A 79 17.23 26.07 2.10
C ALA A 79 17.72 24.74 2.71
N ASP A 80 18.12 24.74 3.97
CA ASP A 80 18.52 23.53 4.68
C ASP A 80 17.36 22.53 4.82
N GLN A 81 16.17 23.02 5.15
CA GLN A 81 14.97 22.18 5.24
C GLN A 81 14.60 21.59 3.88
N SER A 82 14.78 22.35 2.79
CA SER A 82 14.56 21.87 1.43
C SER A 82 15.52 20.72 1.08
N ASN A 83 16.79 20.79 1.50
CA ASN A 83 17.76 19.71 1.32
C ASN A 83 17.33 18.43 2.07
N GLN A 84 16.82 18.56 3.30
CA GLN A 84 16.32 17.41 4.08
C GLN A 84 15.10 16.77 3.43
N VAL A 85 14.17 17.59 2.91
CA VAL A 85 12.98 17.08 2.18
C VAL A 85 13.42 16.38 0.89
N THR A 86 14.40 16.91 0.16
CA THR A 86 14.95 16.28 -1.05
C THR A 86 15.47 14.87 -0.73
N ALA A 87 16.30 14.72 0.32
CA ALA A 87 16.79 13.41 0.75
C ALA A 87 15.66 12.45 1.14
N SER A 88 14.61 12.96 1.80
CA SER A 88 13.41 12.16 2.14
C SER A 88 12.62 11.73 0.90
N MET A 89 12.54 12.58 -0.13
CA MET A 89 11.89 12.25 -1.40
C MET A 89 12.67 11.21 -2.20
N GLU A 90 14.01 11.23 -2.18
CA GLU A 90 14.85 10.18 -2.78
C GLU A 90 14.59 8.82 -2.11
N GLN A 91 14.50 8.81 -0.79
CA GLN A 91 14.17 7.59 -0.04
C GLN A 91 12.74 7.10 -0.36
N ALA A 92 11.76 8.02 -0.42
CA ALA A 92 10.37 7.70 -0.79
C ALA A 92 10.29 7.13 -2.20
N SER A 93 11.02 7.72 -3.18
CA SER A 93 11.10 7.23 -4.56
C SER A 93 11.66 5.81 -4.63
N GLY A 94 12.71 5.52 -3.85
CA GLY A 94 13.23 4.15 -3.69
C GLY A 94 12.19 3.18 -3.13
N GLY A 95 11.42 3.61 -2.12
CA GLY A 95 10.32 2.84 -1.55
C GLY A 95 9.19 2.56 -2.55
N VAL A 96 8.80 3.56 -3.34
CA VAL A 96 7.80 3.42 -4.39
C VAL A 96 8.26 2.45 -5.48
N THR A 97 9.53 2.51 -5.88
CA THR A 97 10.12 1.58 -6.86
C THR A 97 10.10 0.14 -6.34
N ALA A 98 10.47 -0.06 -5.08
CA ALA A 98 10.41 -1.38 -4.44
C ALA A 98 8.96 -1.90 -4.32
N ALA A 99 8.01 -1.04 -4.00
CA ALA A 99 6.59 -1.38 -3.96
C ALA A 99 6.05 -1.76 -5.35
N ALA A 100 6.48 -1.07 -6.41
CA ALA A 100 6.11 -1.42 -7.78
C ALA A 100 6.61 -2.82 -8.16
N ALA A 101 7.88 -3.13 -7.88
CA ALA A 101 8.43 -4.46 -8.13
C ALA A 101 7.69 -5.56 -7.33
N ALA A 102 7.36 -5.31 -6.07
CA ALA A 102 6.58 -6.23 -5.25
C ALA A 102 5.14 -6.41 -5.77
N SER A 103 4.52 -5.36 -6.30
CA SER A 103 3.19 -5.41 -6.92
C SER A 103 3.18 -6.25 -8.20
N ASP A 104 4.21 -6.16 -9.03
CA ASP A 104 4.37 -6.98 -10.23
C ASP A 104 4.55 -8.47 -9.86
N GLU A 105 5.37 -8.78 -8.85
CA GLU A 105 5.55 -10.14 -8.35
C GLU A 105 4.23 -10.70 -7.76
N PHE A 106 3.48 -9.87 -7.05
CA PHE A 106 2.15 -10.20 -6.54
C PHE A 106 1.17 -10.53 -7.68
N ALA A 107 1.14 -9.72 -8.74
CA ALA A 107 0.29 -9.96 -9.91
C ALA A 107 0.64 -11.29 -10.60
N MET A 108 1.92 -11.63 -10.74
CA MET A 108 2.36 -12.92 -11.28
C MET A 108 1.93 -14.08 -10.38
N SER A 109 2.07 -13.93 -9.07
CA SER A 109 1.65 -14.95 -8.08
C SER A 109 0.14 -15.20 -8.14
N ILE A 110 -0.66 -14.15 -8.23
CA ILE A 110 -2.13 -14.24 -8.41
C ILE A 110 -2.47 -15.01 -9.68
N GLY A 111 -1.79 -14.72 -10.79
CA GLY A 111 -1.98 -15.44 -12.05
C GLY A 111 -1.68 -16.94 -11.92
N GLU A 112 -0.61 -17.29 -11.21
CA GLU A 112 -0.25 -18.69 -10.97
C GLU A 112 -1.28 -19.41 -10.07
N ILE A 113 -1.76 -18.76 -9.00
CA ILE A 113 -2.82 -19.30 -8.13
C ILE A 113 -4.11 -19.53 -8.91
N SER A 114 -4.49 -18.59 -9.79
CA SER A 114 -5.67 -18.74 -10.67
C SER A 114 -5.58 -19.97 -11.54
N ARG A 115 -4.43 -20.14 -12.20
CA ARG A 115 -4.15 -21.31 -13.04
C ARG A 115 -4.19 -22.61 -12.24
N GLN A 116 -3.62 -22.61 -11.05
CA GLN A 116 -3.60 -23.77 -10.14
C GLN A 116 -4.99 -24.15 -9.64
N ALA A 117 -5.82 -23.15 -9.27
CA ALA A 117 -7.20 -23.38 -8.87
C ALA A 117 -8.05 -23.97 -10.00
N SER A 118 -7.93 -23.42 -11.21
CA SER A 118 -8.62 -23.95 -12.40
C SER A 118 -8.19 -25.39 -12.71
N HIS A 119 -6.88 -25.69 -12.65
CA HIS A 119 -6.36 -27.04 -12.84
C HIS A 119 -6.86 -28.00 -11.76
N SER A 120 -6.93 -27.57 -10.49
CA SER A 120 -7.45 -28.37 -9.38
C SER A 120 -8.92 -28.72 -9.56
N ALA A 121 -9.73 -27.77 -10.03
CA ALA A 121 -11.15 -27.99 -10.34
C ALA A 121 -11.31 -29.01 -11.50
N GLU A 122 -10.46 -28.93 -12.53
CA GLU A 122 -10.47 -29.90 -13.63
C GLU A 122 -10.08 -31.31 -13.16
N LEU A 123 -9.05 -31.43 -12.32
CA LEU A 123 -8.63 -32.71 -11.73
C LEU A 123 -9.74 -33.30 -10.86
N ALA A 124 -10.40 -32.47 -10.05
CA ALA A 124 -11.52 -32.91 -9.22
C ALA A 124 -12.67 -33.47 -10.08
N ARG A 125 -13.02 -32.82 -11.20
CA ARG A 125 -14.04 -33.35 -12.14
C ARG A 125 -13.62 -34.73 -12.70
N LYS A 126 -12.37 -34.85 -13.20
CA LYS A 126 -11.87 -36.13 -13.71
C LYS A 126 -11.89 -37.22 -12.66
N ALA A 127 -11.55 -36.91 -11.42
CA ALA A 127 -11.59 -37.83 -10.30
C ALA A 127 -13.05 -38.23 -9.93
N THR A 128 -13.99 -37.31 -10.02
CA THR A 128 -15.44 -37.60 -9.86
C THR A 128 -15.92 -38.59 -10.92
N ASP A 129 -15.57 -38.36 -12.19
CA ASP A 129 -15.93 -39.25 -13.29
C ASP A 129 -15.34 -40.65 -13.10
N ALA A 130 -14.09 -40.75 -12.67
CA ALA A 130 -13.43 -42.02 -12.34
C ALA A 130 -14.10 -42.75 -11.20
N ALA A 131 -14.46 -42.03 -10.11
CA ALA A 131 -15.15 -42.59 -8.95
C ALA A 131 -16.55 -43.12 -9.32
N ASN A 132 -17.28 -42.38 -10.16
CA ASN A 132 -18.58 -42.82 -10.68
C ASN A 132 -18.44 -44.07 -11.57
N GLY A 133 -17.44 -44.13 -12.43
CA GLY A 133 -17.14 -45.31 -13.25
C GLY A 133 -16.80 -46.55 -12.39
N ALA A 134 -16.04 -46.34 -11.31
CA ALA A 134 -15.74 -47.39 -10.35
C ALA A 134 -17.00 -47.88 -9.60
N ASP A 135 -17.86 -46.95 -9.15
CA ASP A 135 -19.14 -47.27 -8.49
C ASP A 135 -20.04 -48.15 -9.36
N VAL A 136 -20.15 -47.83 -10.65
CA VAL A 136 -20.90 -48.66 -11.62
C VAL A 136 -20.29 -50.06 -11.71
N THR A 137 -18.97 -50.15 -11.80
CA THR A 137 -18.27 -51.46 -11.95
C THR A 137 -18.45 -52.32 -10.71
N ILE A 138 -18.29 -51.74 -9.50
CA ILE A 138 -18.45 -52.47 -8.24
C ILE A 138 -19.92 -52.85 -8.03
N SER A 139 -20.85 -52.01 -8.39
CA SER A 139 -22.30 -52.32 -8.34
C SER A 139 -22.67 -53.49 -9.25
N ALA A 140 -22.10 -53.57 -10.47
CA ALA A 140 -22.26 -54.70 -11.36
C ALA A 140 -21.67 -56.00 -10.75
N LEU A 141 -20.50 -55.91 -10.08
CA LEU A 141 -19.90 -57.04 -9.37
C LEU A 141 -20.78 -57.53 -8.21
N ALA A 142 -21.37 -56.59 -7.42
CA ALA A 142 -22.30 -56.92 -6.36
C ALA A 142 -23.52 -57.69 -6.90
N SER A 143 -24.11 -57.24 -7.97
CA SER A 143 -25.23 -57.91 -8.63
C SER A 143 -24.82 -59.31 -9.18
N SER A 144 -23.64 -59.48 -9.71
CA SER A 144 -23.12 -60.78 -10.15
C SER A 144 -22.92 -61.73 -8.97
N ALA A 145 -22.38 -61.24 -7.83
CA ALA A 145 -22.22 -62.02 -6.64
C ALA A 145 -23.58 -62.49 -6.05
N GLU A 146 -24.58 -61.63 -6.13
CA GLU A 146 -25.95 -61.99 -5.72
C GLU A 146 -26.53 -63.10 -6.59
N GLN A 147 -26.38 -63.03 -7.91
CA GLN A 147 -26.82 -64.07 -8.82
C GLN A 147 -26.08 -65.41 -8.57
N VAL A 148 -24.76 -65.38 -8.34
CA VAL A 148 -24.00 -66.56 -7.99
C VAL A 148 -24.48 -67.14 -6.67
N GLY A 149 -24.80 -66.32 -5.68
CA GLY A 149 -25.38 -66.72 -4.42
C GLY A 149 -26.67 -67.54 -4.61
N GLN A 150 -27.59 -67.05 -5.45
CA GLN A 150 -28.83 -67.73 -5.77
C GLN A 150 -28.60 -69.09 -6.45
N ILE A 151 -27.59 -69.19 -7.34
CA ILE A 151 -27.22 -70.47 -7.98
C ILE A 151 -26.68 -71.43 -6.94
N VAL A 152 -25.83 -71.01 -6.00
CA VAL A 152 -25.28 -71.83 -4.92
C VAL A 152 -26.39 -72.37 -4.01
N GLU A 153 -27.35 -71.53 -3.64
CA GLU A 153 -28.53 -71.98 -2.88
C GLU A 153 -29.36 -73.04 -3.61
N LEU A 154 -29.52 -72.89 -4.91
CA LEU A 154 -30.18 -73.86 -5.77
C LEU A 154 -29.42 -75.20 -5.75
N ILE A 155 -28.07 -75.18 -5.96
CA ILE A 155 -27.21 -76.38 -5.92
C ILE A 155 -27.30 -77.05 -4.57
N GLN A 156 -27.24 -76.30 -3.47
CA GLN A 156 -27.41 -76.79 -2.13
C GLN A 156 -28.74 -77.50 -1.92
N SER A 157 -29.85 -76.95 -2.39
CA SER A 157 -31.16 -77.52 -2.42
C SER A 157 -31.20 -78.86 -3.22
N ILE A 158 -30.56 -78.87 -4.40
CA ILE A 158 -30.44 -80.10 -5.23
C ILE A 158 -29.66 -81.19 -4.48
N ALA A 159 -28.51 -80.83 -3.83
CA ALA A 159 -27.69 -81.77 -3.06
C ALA A 159 -28.48 -82.37 -1.88
N GLN A 160 -29.22 -81.52 -1.14
CA GLN A 160 -30.10 -82.03 -0.04
C GLN A 160 -31.18 -82.98 -0.54
N ARG A 161 -31.83 -82.63 -1.66
CA ARG A 161 -32.84 -83.51 -2.28
C ARG A 161 -32.22 -84.81 -2.80
N THR A 162 -31.01 -84.74 -3.39
CA THR A 162 -30.29 -85.93 -3.84
C THR A 162 -29.89 -86.84 -2.69
N ASN A 163 -29.43 -86.24 -1.58
CA ASN A 163 -29.12 -86.95 -0.38
C ASN A 163 -30.34 -87.71 0.21
N LEU A 164 -31.53 -87.07 0.17
CA LEU A 164 -32.77 -87.70 0.60
C LEU A 164 -33.23 -88.82 -0.35
N LEU A 165 -33.06 -88.63 -1.67
CA LEU A 165 -33.34 -89.71 -2.66
C LEU A 165 -32.39 -90.85 -2.50
N ALA A 166 -31.13 -90.60 -2.30
CA ALA A 166 -30.09 -91.63 -2.06
C ALA A 166 -30.35 -92.43 -0.74
N LEU A 167 -30.80 -91.70 0.30
CA LEU A 167 -31.21 -92.32 1.52
C LEU A 167 -32.42 -93.26 1.33
N ASN A 168 -33.46 -92.82 0.60
CA ASN A 168 -34.61 -93.70 0.30
C ASN A 168 -34.22 -94.91 -0.56
N ALA A 169 -33.33 -94.70 -1.55
CA ALA A 169 -32.81 -95.81 -2.36
C ALA A 169 -31.96 -96.78 -1.54
N THR A 170 -31.21 -96.31 -0.56
CA THR A 170 -30.43 -97.20 0.36
C THR A 170 -31.40 -98.07 1.25
N ILE A 171 -32.48 -97.47 1.71
CA ILE A 171 -33.52 -98.17 2.52
C ILE A 171 -34.17 -99.25 1.68
N GLU A 172 -34.57 -98.94 0.45
CA GLU A 172 -35.27 -99.89 -0.44
C GLU A 172 -34.27 -100.98 -0.94
N ALA A 173 -33.01 -100.67 -1.19
CA ALA A 173 -31.97 -101.69 -1.48
C ALA A 173 -31.72 -102.65 -0.30
N ALA A 174 -31.75 -102.17 0.90
CA ALA A 174 -31.70 -103.05 2.14
C ALA A 174 -32.92 -103.92 2.26
N ARG A 175 -34.06 -103.49 1.83
CA ARG A 175 -35.31 -104.24 1.80
C ARG A 175 -35.34 -105.35 0.78
N GLY A 176 -34.57 -105.23 -0.32
CA GLY A 176 -34.42 -106.23 -1.37
C GLY A 176 -33.45 -107.35 -1.06
N GLY A 177 -32.83 -107.41 0.13
CA GLY A 177 -31.96 -108.47 0.60
C GLY A 177 -30.71 -108.66 -0.32
N GLU A 178 -30.34 -109.91 -0.61
CA GLU A 178 -29.17 -110.25 -1.45
C GLU A 178 -29.25 -109.65 -2.86
N ALA A 179 -30.47 -109.49 -3.48
CA ALA A 179 -30.68 -108.90 -4.81
C ALA A 179 -30.40 -107.36 -4.80
N GLY A 180 -30.53 -106.74 -3.63
CA GLY A 180 -30.34 -105.28 -3.51
C GLY A 180 -28.91 -104.84 -3.22
N ARG A 181 -27.94 -105.71 -3.02
CA ARG A 181 -26.57 -105.39 -2.57
C ARG A 181 -25.85 -104.40 -3.57
N GLY A 182 -25.93 -104.64 -4.87
CA GLY A 182 -25.31 -103.74 -5.89
C GLY A 182 -25.92 -102.35 -5.88
N PHE A 183 -27.25 -102.24 -5.70
CA PHE A 183 -27.98 -100.98 -5.58
C PHE A 183 -27.66 -100.24 -4.28
N ALA A 184 -27.43 -100.92 -3.17
CA ALA A 184 -27.09 -100.35 -1.89
C ALA A 184 -25.73 -99.67 -1.93
N VAL A 185 -24.75 -100.21 -2.65
CA VAL A 185 -23.40 -99.57 -2.83
C VAL A 185 -23.54 -98.28 -3.63
N VAL A 186 -24.27 -98.31 -4.77
CA VAL A 186 -24.49 -97.11 -5.58
C VAL A 186 -25.26 -96.01 -4.83
N ALA A 187 -26.31 -96.38 -4.11
CA ALA A 187 -27.04 -95.43 -3.33
C ALA A 187 -26.22 -94.83 -2.16
N SER A 188 -25.34 -95.61 -1.52
CA SER A 188 -24.37 -95.09 -0.53
C SER A 188 -23.38 -94.09 -1.14
N GLU A 189 -22.85 -94.40 -2.34
CA GLU A 189 -21.91 -93.52 -3.04
C GLU A 189 -22.60 -92.21 -3.46
N VAL A 190 -23.83 -92.25 -4.03
CA VAL A 190 -24.61 -91.08 -4.34
C VAL A 190 -24.91 -90.22 -3.09
N LYS A 191 -25.19 -90.85 -1.97
CA LYS A 191 -25.45 -90.19 -0.68
C LYS A 191 -24.18 -89.45 -0.22
N GLU A 192 -23.02 -90.09 -0.28
CA GLU A 192 -21.73 -89.50 0.08
C GLU A 192 -21.40 -88.32 -0.81
N LEU A 193 -21.59 -88.49 -2.13
CA LEU A 193 -21.37 -87.38 -3.14
C LEU A 193 -22.30 -86.17 -2.88
N ALA A 194 -23.57 -86.48 -2.54
CA ALA A 194 -24.54 -85.42 -2.18
C ALA A 194 -24.16 -84.68 -0.89
N ALA A 195 -23.66 -85.40 0.11
CA ALA A 195 -23.15 -84.79 1.35
C ALA A 195 -21.89 -83.94 1.10
N GLN A 196 -21.01 -84.44 0.23
CA GLN A 196 -19.79 -83.71 -0.20
C GLN A 196 -20.15 -82.44 -0.95
N THR A 197 -21.11 -82.55 -1.89
CA THR A 197 -21.64 -81.35 -2.66
C THR A 197 -22.27 -80.35 -1.69
N SER A 198 -23.04 -80.80 -0.71
CA SER A 198 -23.65 -79.86 0.27
C SER A 198 -22.60 -79.14 1.10
N ARG A 199 -21.52 -79.79 1.54
CA ARG A 199 -20.41 -79.11 2.22
C ARG A 199 -19.69 -78.12 1.35
N ALA A 200 -19.37 -78.50 0.11
CA ALA A 200 -18.71 -77.62 -0.82
C ALA A 200 -19.54 -76.36 -1.19
N THR A 201 -20.86 -76.56 -1.33
CA THR A 201 -21.77 -75.39 -1.57
C THR A 201 -21.91 -74.48 -0.38
N GLU A 202 -21.83 -75.00 0.84
CA GLU A 202 -21.84 -74.19 2.05
C GLU A 202 -20.57 -73.33 2.16
N GLU A 203 -19.39 -73.91 1.89
CA GLU A 203 -18.13 -73.16 1.79
C GLU A 203 -18.18 -72.07 0.72
N ILE A 204 -18.74 -72.37 -0.47
CA ILE A 204 -18.91 -71.37 -1.52
C ILE A 204 -19.89 -70.27 -1.11
N ALA A 205 -21.00 -70.58 -0.42
CA ALA A 205 -21.96 -69.60 0.09
C ALA A 205 -21.30 -68.65 1.08
N ASP A 206 -20.41 -69.12 1.94
CA ASP A 206 -19.65 -68.28 2.84
C ASP A 206 -18.69 -67.33 2.10
N GLN A 207 -18.01 -67.81 1.06
CA GLN A 207 -17.15 -66.98 0.19
C GLN A 207 -17.96 -65.92 -0.55
N ILE A 208 -19.15 -66.26 -1.07
CA ILE A 208 -20.03 -65.32 -1.74
C ILE A 208 -20.53 -64.23 -0.79
N ARG A 209 -20.90 -64.57 0.46
CA ARG A 209 -21.28 -63.60 1.48
C ARG A 209 -20.11 -62.65 1.79
N ALA A 210 -18.91 -63.16 2.01
CA ALA A 210 -17.72 -62.35 2.22
C ALA A 210 -17.43 -61.40 1.01
N MET A 211 -17.66 -61.89 -0.22
CA MET A 211 -17.55 -61.03 -1.43
C MET A 211 -18.61 -59.94 -1.47
N GLN A 212 -19.85 -60.25 -1.13
CA GLN A 212 -20.96 -59.27 -1.05
C GLN A 212 -20.68 -58.19 0.00
N ASP A 213 -20.21 -58.58 1.20
CA ASP A 213 -19.84 -57.63 2.24
C ASP A 213 -18.68 -56.71 1.80
N SER A 214 -17.66 -57.27 1.17
CA SER A 214 -16.51 -56.50 0.65
C SER A 214 -16.90 -55.52 -0.46
N THR A 215 -17.78 -55.97 -1.38
CA THR A 215 -18.29 -55.07 -2.44
C THR A 215 -19.16 -53.97 -1.87
N GLY A 216 -20.02 -54.25 -0.88
CA GLY A 216 -20.84 -53.27 -0.18
C GLY A 216 -19.97 -52.19 0.52
N ALA A 217 -18.94 -52.65 1.23
CA ALA A 217 -17.98 -51.71 1.85
C ALA A 217 -17.24 -50.84 0.82
N SER A 218 -16.88 -51.42 -0.35
CA SER A 218 -16.21 -50.72 -1.42
C SER A 218 -17.12 -49.63 -2.05
N VAL A 219 -18.41 -49.90 -2.28
CA VAL A 219 -19.41 -48.91 -2.73
C VAL A 219 -19.51 -47.76 -1.73
N GLY A 220 -19.57 -48.08 -0.41
CA GLY A 220 -19.62 -47.05 0.63
C GLY A 220 -18.37 -46.14 0.61
N ALA A 221 -17.19 -46.73 0.45
CA ALA A 221 -15.93 -45.97 0.35
C ALA A 221 -15.88 -45.10 -0.89
N LEU A 222 -16.29 -45.62 -2.05
CA LEU A 222 -16.31 -44.83 -3.32
C LEU A 222 -17.25 -43.62 -3.22
N ARG A 223 -18.43 -43.78 -2.61
CA ARG A 223 -19.38 -42.69 -2.40
C ARG A 223 -18.82 -41.63 -1.46
N SER A 224 -18.09 -42.03 -0.40
CA SER A 224 -17.40 -41.08 0.47
C SER A 224 -16.31 -40.31 -0.28
N ILE A 225 -15.51 -40.99 -1.10
CA ILE A 225 -14.48 -40.39 -1.93
C ILE A 225 -15.11 -39.37 -2.93
N ALA A 226 -16.17 -39.75 -3.61
CA ALA A 226 -16.89 -38.86 -4.54
C ALA A 226 -17.40 -37.59 -3.81
N GLY A 227 -17.90 -37.72 -2.59
CA GLY A 227 -18.30 -36.59 -1.74
C GLY A 227 -17.14 -35.63 -1.44
N GLN A 228 -15.97 -36.18 -1.03
CA GLN A 228 -14.77 -35.40 -0.76
C GLN A 228 -14.23 -34.69 -2.00
N ILE A 229 -14.27 -35.35 -3.16
CA ILE A 229 -13.83 -34.77 -4.42
C ILE A 229 -14.75 -33.60 -4.83
N LYS A 230 -16.05 -33.73 -4.59
CA LYS A 230 -17.02 -32.64 -4.82
C LYS A 230 -16.76 -31.43 -3.94
N GLU A 231 -16.35 -31.64 -2.70
CA GLU A 231 -15.94 -30.58 -1.79
C GLU A 231 -14.64 -29.89 -2.27
N LEU A 232 -13.67 -30.66 -2.80
CA LEU A 232 -12.46 -30.12 -3.42
C LEU A 232 -12.78 -29.26 -4.65
N GLU A 233 -13.70 -29.68 -5.51
CA GLU A 233 -14.13 -28.89 -6.67
C GLU A 233 -14.75 -27.54 -6.23
N THR A 234 -15.61 -27.57 -5.21
CA THR A 234 -16.21 -26.38 -4.63
C THR A 234 -15.16 -25.44 -4.04
N THR A 235 -14.20 -25.99 -3.32
CA THR A 235 -13.09 -25.23 -2.72
C THR A 235 -12.22 -24.59 -3.81
N ALA A 236 -11.87 -25.32 -4.86
CA ALA A 236 -11.09 -24.80 -5.98
C ALA A 236 -11.83 -23.63 -6.70
N THR A 237 -13.12 -23.75 -6.86
CA THR A 237 -13.98 -22.69 -7.45
C THR A 237 -14.03 -21.46 -6.54
N SER A 238 -14.10 -21.65 -5.23
CA SER A 238 -14.08 -20.55 -4.25
C SER A 238 -12.71 -19.84 -4.24
N ILE A 239 -11.61 -20.58 -4.36
CA ILE A 239 -10.26 -20.02 -4.49
C ILE A 239 -10.18 -19.19 -5.78
N ALA A 240 -10.67 -19.68 -6.92
CA ALA A 240 -10.68 -18.92 -8.18
C ALA A 240 -11.42 -17.58 -8.03
N SER A 241 -12.59 -17.58 -7.39
CA SER A 241 -13.33 -16.35 -7.13
C SER A 241 -12.59 -15.36 -6.21
N ALA A 242 -11.93 -15.86 -5.16
CA ALA A 242 -11.12 -15.03 -4.28
C ALA A 242 -9.91 -14.42 -5.01
N VAL A 243 -9.29 -15.19 -5.91
CA VAL A 243 -8.18 -14.74 -6.75
C VAL A 243 -8.61 -13.66 -7.73
N ASP A 244 -9.80 -13.75 -8.32
CA ASP A 244 -10.34 -12.69 -9.17
C ASP A 244 -10.49 -11.36 -8.39
N GLN A 245 -10.99 -11.43 -7.15
CA GLN A 245 -11.06 -10.26 -6.27
C GLN A 245 -9.65 -9.71 -5.93
N GLN A 246 -8.68 -10.59 -5.66
CA GLN A 246 -7.31 -10.18 -5.42
C GLN A 246 -6.65 -9.54 -6.66
N SER A 247 -7.00 -10.00 -7.86
CA SER A 247 -6.52 -9.40 -9.11
C SER A 247 -6.99 -7.95 -9.25
N VAL A 248 -8.26 -7.66 -8.94
CA VAL A 248 -8.79 -6.28 -8.92
C VAL A 248 -8.05 -5.44 -7.88
N ALA A 249 -7.88 -5.95 -6.66
CA ALA A 249 -7.14 -5.25 -5.61
C ALA A 249 -5.66 -5.00 -5.99
N GLY A 250 -5.03 -5.94 -6.70
CA GLY A 250 -3.68 -5.78 -7.24
C GLY A 250 -3.58 -4.67 -8.28
N GLN A 251 -4.58 -4.52 -9.15
CA GLN A 251 -4.65 -3.41 -10.11
C GLN A 251 -4.83 -2.05 -9.43
N ASP A 252 -5.67 -1.99 -8.39
CA ASP A 252 -5.85 -0.77 -7.60
C ASP A 252 -4.57 -0.41 -6.82
N LEU A 253 -3.84 -1.40 -6.33
CA LEU A 253 -2.53 -1.23 -5.70
C LEU A 253 -1.52 -0.65 -6.69
N ALA A 254 -1.40 -1.21 -7.89
CA ALA A 254 -0.50 -0.72 -8.94
C ALA A 254 -0.83 0.74 -9.31
N ARG A 255 -2.12 1.09 -9.43
CA ARG A 255 -2.55 2.47 -9.66
C ARG A 255 -2.18 3.40 -8.51
N SER A 256 -2.31 2.93 -7.26
CA SER A 256 -1.95 3.72 -6.08
C SER A 256 -0.43 3.97 -6.01
N ILE A 257 0.38 3.01 -6.42
CA ILE A 257 1.83 3.13 -6.52
C ILE A 257 2.22 4.14 -7.61
N ASP A 258 1.59 4.11 -8.79
CA ASP A 258 1.83 5.11 -9.86
C ASP A 258 1.48 6.52 -9.38
N LEU A 259 0.37 6.68 -8.68
CA LEU A 259 -0.01 7.96 -8.07
C LEU A 259 1.02 8.43 -7.04
N ALA A 260 1.50 7.53 -6.17
CA ALA A 260 2.53 7.85 -5.18
C ALA A 260 3.85 8.26 -5.86
N ALA A 261 4.24 7.58 -6.96
CA ALA A 261 5.42 7.95 -7.76
C ALA A 261 5.32 9.38 -8.27
N ARG A 262 4.20 9.72 -8.93
CA ARG A 262 3.95 11.07 -9.46
C ARG A 262 3.93 12.13 -8.36
N SER A 263 3.29 11.83 -7.23
CA SER A 263 3.26 12.77 -6.09
C SER A 263 4.65 13.01 -5.50
N THR A 264 5.49 11.98 -5.44
CA THR A 264 6.88 12.10 -4.98
C THR A 264 7.70 12.99 -5.92
N ASP A 265 7.53 12.84 -7.23
CA ASP A 265 8.20 13.65 -8.25
C ASP A 265 7.72 15.12 -8.21
N GLU A 266 6.42 15.34 -8.04
CA GLU A 266 5.84 16.68 -7.89
C GLU A 266 6.36 17.37 -6.63
N VAL A 267 6.42 16.68 -5.49
CA VAL A 267 6.99 17.23 -4.25
C VAL A 267 8.47 17.53 -4.43
N SER A 268 9.24 16.69 -5.11
CA SER A 268 10.66 16.92 -5.42
C SER A 268 10.84 18.19 -6.26
N THR A 269 10.00 18.40 -7.27
CA THR A 269 10.01 19.60 -8.09
C THR A 269 9.68 20.86 -7.29
N ASN A 270 8.62 20.81 -6.48
CA ASN A 270 8.18 21.91 -5.65
C ASN A 270 9.24 22.34 -4.62
N ILE A 271 9.91 21.37 -4.00
CA ILE A 271 10.97 21.66 -3.02
C ILE A 271 12.20 22.30 -3.70
N GLY A 272 12.49 21.91 -4.94
CA GLY A 272 13.48 22.59 -5.78
C GLY A 272 13.17 24.07 -5.96
N GLN A 273 11.92 24.43 -6.23
CA GLN A 273 11.45 25.82 -6.36
C GLN A 273 11.53 26.57 -5.01
N VAL A 274 11.16 25.89 -3.89
CA VAL A 274 11.29 26.48 -2.54
C VAL A 274 12.74 26.84 -2.26
N ARG A 275 13.69 25.94 -2.59
CA ARG A 275 15.13 26.19 -2.42
C ARG A 275 15.60 27.38 -3.26
N GLU A 276 15.21 27.47 -4.53
CA GLU A 276 15.55 28.59 -5.40
C GLU A 276 15.01 29.91 -4.85
N THR A 277 13.75 29.94 -4.42
CA THR A 277 13.11 31.10 -3.82
C THR A 277 13.80 31.50 -2.51
N SER A 278 14.25 30.56 -1.71
CA SER A 278 15.00 30.84 -0.48
C SER A 278 16.33 31.49 -0.77
N LEU A 279 17.08 30.98 -1.75
CA LEU A 279 18.35 31.62 -2.19
C LEU A 279 18.11 33.05 -2.71
N ALA A 280 17.07 33.28 -3.51
CA ALA A 280 16.71 34.62 -3.99
C ALA A 280 16.33 35.55 -2.83
N THR A 281 15.59 35.03 -1.84
CA THR A 281 15.22 35.78 -0.62
C THR A 281 16.46 36.16 0.20
N GLY A 282 17.43 35.25 0.37
CA GLY A 282 18.69 35.54 1.03
C GLY A 282 19.51 36.62 0.33
N ALA A 283 19.56 36.58 -1.02
CA ALA A 283 20.22 37.61 -1.81
C ALA A 283 19.53 38.99 -1.67
N ALA A 284 18.19 39.03 -1.72
CA ALA A 284 17.42 40.23 -1.51
C ALA A 284 17.60 40.81 -0.08
N ALA A 285 17.64 39.95 0.93
CA ALA A 285 17.91 40.34 2.31
C ALA A 285 19.31 40.98 2.43
N SER A 286 20.33 40.42 1.80
CA SER A 286 21.67 40.98 1.76
C SER A 286 21.70 42.35 1.09
N GLN A 287 20.93 42.56 0.03
CA GLN A 287 20.82 43.87 -0.63
C GLN A 287 20.14 44.90 0.27
N VAL A 288 19.05 44.52 0.98
CA VAL A 288 18.40 45.39 1.97
C VAL A 288 19.35 45.75 3.10
N LEU A 289 20.15 44.79 3.60
CA LEU A 289 21.16 45.00 4.63
C LEU A 289 22.18 46.10 4.20
N ASN A 290 22.71 45.93 2.98
CA ASN A 290 23.68 46.90 2.44
C ASN A 290 23.05 48.30 2.29
N SER A 291 21.84 48.38 1.74
CA SER A 291 21.12 49.64 1.57
C SER A 291 20.79 50.31 2.91
N SER A 292 20.45 49.53 3.93
CA SER A 292 20.17 50.05 5.28
C SER A 292 21.42 50.58 5.95
N THR A 293 22.56 49.92 5.79
CA THR A 293 23.87 50.40 6.27
C THR A 293 24.27 51.69 5.60
N GLU A 294 24.03 51.81 4.28
CA GLU A 294 24.30 53.02 3.53
C GLU A 294 23.40 54.20 3.97
N LEU A 295 22.11 53.93 4.22
CA LEU A 295 21.17 54.93 4.75
C LEU A 295 21.61 55.45 6.12
N GLU A 296 22.08 54.58 7.01
CA GLU A 296 22.59 54.95 8.31
C GLU A 296 23.81 55.84 8.21
N ALA A 297 24.77 55.52 7.33
CA ALA A 297 25.94 56.32 7.05
C ALA A 297 25.57 57.70 6.46
N GLN A 298 24.63 57.75 5.53
CA GLN A 298 24.14 59.01 4.94
C GLN A 298 23.44 59.89 6.00
N ALA A 299 22.62 59.30 6.89
CA ALA A 299 21.98 60.02 7.99
C ALA A 299 23.02 60.59 8.94
N GLY A 300 24.10 59.84 9.30
CA GLY A 300 25.23 60.33 10.09
C GLY A 300 25.99 61.53 9.45
N THR A 301 26.22 61.41 8.14
CA THR A 301 26.88 62.43 7.35
C THR A 301 26.04 63.72 7.29
N LEU A 302 24.74 63.61 7.05
CA LEU A 302 23.78 64.71 7.04
C LEU A 302 23.76 65.45 8.38
N LYS A 303 23.70 64.69 9.51
CA LYS A 303 23.76 65.23 10.86
C LYS A 303 25.03 66.04 11.10
N SER A 304 26.16 65.56 10.66
CA SER A 304 27.45 66.25 10.78
C SER A 304 27.50 67.51 9.95
N GLN A 305 27.04 67.50 8.70
CA GLN A 305 26.98 68.68 7.81
C GLN A 305 26.09 69.77 8.33
N VAL A 306 24.94 69.39 8.87
CA VAL A 306 23.99 70.36 9.47
C VAL A 306 24.61 70.98 10.74
N ALA A 307 25.25 70.19 11.61
CA ALA A 307 25.90 70.74 12.78
C ALA A 307 27.03 71.73 12.45
N GLN A 308 27.87 71.43 11.41
CA GLN A 308 28.90 72.33 10.94
C GLN A 308 28.29 73.64 10.35
N PHE A 309 27.23 73.54 9.58
CA PHE A 309 26.52 74.65 8.99
C PHE A 309 25.99 75.59 10.09
N LEU A 310 25.37 75.04 11.12
CA LEU A 310 24.78 75.81 12.25
C LEU A 310 25.88 76.50 13.09
N GLN A 311 27.06 75.83 13.26
CA GLN A 311 28.23 76.45 13.92
C GLN A 311 28.67 77.72 13.17
N LEU A 312 28.72 77.67 11.82
CA LEU A 312 29.05 78.84 11.02
C LEU A 312 28.05 79.97 11.15
N ILE A 313 26.76 79.67 11.17
CA ILE A 313 25.67 80.68 11.41
C ILE A 313 25.74 81.29 12.79
N ARG A 314 26.00 80.52 13.85
CA ARG A 314 26.12 81.00 15.24
C ARG A 314 27.38 81.86 15.43
N ALA A 315 28.48 81.61 14.67
CA ALA A 315 29.72 82.37 14.72
C ALA A 315 29.66 83.72 13.95
N ALA A 316 28.79 83.82 12.94
CA ALA A 316 28.55 85.04 12.18
C ALA A 316 27.60 86.00 12.89
#